data_a431b41fd07c8e2dea86bc56f20d0d99
#
_entry.id   a431b41fd07c8e2dea86bc56f20d0d99
#
_cell.length_a   1.000
_cell.length_b   1.000
_cell.length_c   1.000
_cell.angle_alpha   90.00
_cell.angle_beta   90.00
_cell.angle_gamma   90.00
#
_symmetry.space_group_name_H-M   'P 1'
#
loop_
_entity.id
_entity.type
_entity.pdbx_description
1 polymer ?
#
loop_
_entity_poly.entity_id
_entity_poly.type
_entity_poly.pdbx_seq_one_letter_code
_entity_poly.pdbx_strand_id
1 'polypeptide(L)'
;MPRHPNRRHLLAAAACAALPKLAWPQAATTPEPFAVAGWSKPITEVMPLLVDEDKGFYRAQGLALAYLPGAGGGDALRNLLSGQADVAFTDPGSLFAALDKGERLRVIYDIYPQNVFNVVSLRKSGIRKPADLKGKKIGVYSLSSGTRQALQVLLHLAGLTESDVTVVVTGLLNFAPLLQGLVDATAATDTGLAIGRRRGLGEVDVMEVGQFLSVSSDLFVVREDTYQRRKDVLRRFLRAYRDAAAWMIAEPAEAAQLAVKRAIDGSDPALNLELIKLRNASSVSALTRDKGLGAMDAASLQKAADVYRQLGLVQRPLDMSQVVAADLLPGR
;
A
#
# COMPACT_ATOMS: atom_id res chain seq x y z
N MET A 1 67.71 73.19 -30.65
CA MET A 1 67.09 72.13 -31.45
C MET A 1 67.04 70.91 -30.65
N PRO A 2 65.90 70.48 -30.09
CA PRO A 2 65.78 69.20 -29.39
C PRO A 2 65.05 68.18 -30.27
N ARG A 3 65.55 66.93 -30.20
CA ARG A 3 65.04 65.76 -30.86
C ARG A 3 63.96 65.12 -30.02
N HIS A 4 62.80 64.74 -30.62
CA HIS A 4 61.75 63.95 -30.02
C HIS A 4 62.12 62.46 -29.97
N PRO A 5 61.80 61.73 -28.86
CA PRO A 5 61.82 60.29 -28.86
C PRO A 5 60.42 59.68 -29.15
N ASN A 6 60.43 58.64 -30.00
CA ASN A 6 59.32 57.83 -30.39
C ASN A 6 58.72 57.05 -29.21
N ARG A 7 57.40 57.16 -29.04
CA ARG A 7 56.60 56.26 -28.17
C ARG A 7 56.16 55.04 -28.97
N ARG A 8 56.70 53.89 -28.65
CA ARG A 8 56.16 52.60 -29.06
C ARG A 8 55.22 52.09 -27.96
N HIS A 9 53.91 51.99 -28.27
CA HIS A 9 52.91 51.37 -27.43
C HIS A 9 53.06 49.87 -27.51
N LEU A 10 53.41 49.21 -26.39
CA LEU A 10 53.30 47.80 -26.18
C LEU A 10 51.88 47.49 -25.66
N LEU A 11 51.02 46.93 -26.54
CA LEU A 11 49.75 46.34 -26.14
C LEU A 11 50.06 44.93 -25.60
N ALA A 12 49.99 44.73 -24.29
CA ALA A 12 50.01 43.44 -23.68
C ALA A 12 48.56 42.89 -23.70
N ALA A 13 48.30 41.93 -24.61
CA ALA A 13 47.04 41.15 -24.60
C ALA A 13 47.09 40.13 -23.50
N ALA A 14 46.30 40.35 -22.43
CA ALA A 14 46.05 39.34 -21.39
C ALA A 14 45.09 38.29 -21.95
N ALA A 15 45.60 37.12 -22.36
CA ALA A 15 44.81 35.96 -22.67
C ALA A 15 44.34 35.28 -21.34
N CYS A 16 43.09 35.53 -20.94
CA CYS A 16 42.45 34.75 -19.88
C CYS A 16 42.21 33.29 -20.43
N ALA A 17 43.10 32.39 -20.06
CA ALA A 17 42.90 30.95 -20.29
C ALA A 17 41.75 30.47 -19.38
N ALA A 18 40.53 30.29 -19.96
CA ALA A 18 39.44 29.63 -19.30
C ALA A 18 39.82 28.13 -19.17
N LEU A 19 40.25 27.72 -17.99
CA LEU A 19 40.44 26.33 -17.67
C LEU A 19 39.07 25.65 -17.68
N PRO A 20 38.88 24.55 -18.44
CA PRO A 20 37.65 23.75 -18.33
C PRO A 20 37.53 23.23 -16.90
N LYS A 21 36.43 23.53 -16.22
CA LYS A 21 36.09 22.88 -14.96
C LYS A 21 35.99 21.37 -15.27
N LEU A 22 36.99 20.61 -14.90
CA LEU A 22 36.90 19.17 -14.83
C LEU A 22 35.76 18.87 -13.86
N ALA A 23 34.59 18.49 -14.39
CA ALA A 23 33.54 17.87 -13.59
C ALA A 23 34.11 16.53 -13.10
N TRP A 24 34.49 16.47 -11.83
CA TRP A 24 34.81 15.19 -11.23
C TRP A 24 33.55 14.34 -11.32
N PRO A 25 33.66 13.07 -11.78
CA PRO A 25 32.55 12.16 -11.75
C PRO A 25 32.10 12.07 -10.29
N GLN A 26 30.88 12.51 -10.03
CA GLN A 26 30.25 12.36 -8.73
C GLN A 26 30.26 10.85 -8.45
N ALA A 27 31.02 10.42 -7.43
CA ALA A 27 31.11 9.02 -7.05
C ALA A 27 29.66 8.50 -6.95
N ALA A 28 29.35 7.47 -7.72
CA ALA A 28 28.02 6.83 -7.66
C ALA A 28 27.82 6.37 -6.22
N THR A 29 27.00 7.10 -5.47
CA THR A 29 26.67 6.72 -4.10
C THR A 29 25.95 5.38 -4.16
N THR A 30 26.45 4.39 -3.43
CA THR A 30 25.77 3.10 -3.31
C THR A 30 24.33 3.35 -2.85
N PRO A 31 23.32 2.81 -3.54
CA PRO A 31 21.92 3.01 -3.15
C PRO A 31 21.70 2.57 -1.70
N GLU A 32 20.97 3.38 -0.94
CA GLU A 32 20.67 3.10 0.47
C GLU A 32 19.67 1.95 0.57
N PRO A 33 19.96 0.89 1.35
CA PRO A 33 19.01 -0.20 1.56
C PRO A 33 17.71 0.32 2.19
N PHE A 34 16.57 -0.13 1.65
CA PHE A 34 15.25 0.23 2.14
C PHE A 34 14.30 -0.95 2.00
N ALA A 35 13.70 -1.39 3.10
CA ALA A 35 12.84 -2.56 3.13
C ALA A 35 11.37 -2.20 3.39
N VAL A 36 10.48 -2.77 2.58
CA VAL A 36 9.02 -2.68 2.75
C VAL A 36 8.47 -4.04 3.11
N ALA A 37 7.88 -4.18 4.29
CA ALA A 37 7.11 -5.36 4.66
C ALA A 37 5.73 -5.29 4.03
N GLY A 38 5.42 -6.23 3.14
CA GLY A 38 4.13 -6.37 2.48
C GLY A 38 3.15 -7.23 3.28
N TRP A 39 1.87 -7.00 3.05
CA TRP A 39 0.81 -7.86 3.59
C TRP A 39 0.67 -9.19 2.81
N SER A 40 1.31 -9.34 1.67
CA SER A 40 1.21 -10.51 0.81
C SER A 40 2.57 -10.99 0.29
N LYS A 41 2.57 -12.10 -0.43
CA LYS A 41 3.64 -12.47 -1.35
C LYS A 41 3.70 -11.46 -2.52
N PRO A 42 4.79 -11.46 -3.34
CA PRO A 42 4.86 -10.63 -4.54
C PRO A 42 3.76 -11.03 -5.54
N ILE A 43 2.65 -10.30 -5.54
CA ILE A 43 1.48 -10.53 -6.40
C ILE A 43 1.22 -9.30 -7.28
N THR A 44 0.39 -9.46 -8.31
CA THR A 44 0.05 -8.41 -9.27
C THR A 44 -0.46 -7.11 -8.63
N GLU A 45 -1.12 -7.19 -7.48
CA GLU A 45 -1.67 -6.03 -6.77
C GLU A 45 -0.59 -5.08 -6.23
N VAL A 46 0.62 -5.56 -5.96
CA VAL A 46 1.71 -4.77 -5.37
C VAL A 46 2.79 -4.38 -6.38
N MET A 47 2.47 -4.39 -7.68
CA MET A 47 3.39 -4.09 -8.76
C MET A 47 4.22 -2.81 -8.58
N PRO A 48 3.71 -1.68 -8.04
CA PRO A 48 4.55 -0.50 -7.79
C PRO A 48 5.78 -0.76 -6.93
N LEU A 49 5.78 -1.81 -6.09
CA LEU A 49 6.92 -2.23 -5.27
C LEU A 49 7.82 -3.28 -5.94
N LEU A 50 7.41 -3.85 -7.08
CA LEU A 50 8.11 -4.97 -7.73
C LEU A 50 8.86 -4.57 -9.01
N VAL A 51 8.62 -3.38 -9.55
CA VAL A 51 9.08 -2.98 -10.90
C VAL A 51 10.41 -2.23 -10.92
N ASP A 52 11.12 -2.10 -9.80
CA ASP A 52 12.32 -1.26 -9.76
C ASP A 52 13.44 -1.77 -10.68
N GLU A 53 13.55 -3.09 -10.87
CA GLU A 53 14.52 -3.66 -11.81
C GLU A 53 14.24 -3.27 -13.28
N ASP A 54 12.96 -3.09 -13.63
CA ASP A 54 12.55 -2.72 -14.99
C ASP A 54 12.45 -1.21 -15.19
N LYS A 55 11.95 -0.47 -14.19
CA LYS A 55 11.60 0.96 -14.29
C LYS A 55 12.54 1.89 -13.51
N GLY A 56 13.20 1.42 -12.46
CA GLY A 56 14.23 2.16 -11.73
C GLY A 56 13.71 3.30 -10.84
N PHE A 57 12.44 3.31 -10.44
CA PHE A 57 11.84 4.40 -9.66
C PHE A 57 12.55 4.63 -8.32
N TYR A 58 12.89 3.56 -7.60
CA TYR A 58 13.55 3.64 -6.29
C TYR A 58 15.06 3.90 -6.46
N ARG A 59 15.70 3.27 -7.43
CA ARG A 59 17.12 3.53 -7.75
C ARG A 59 17.35 4.98 -8.15
N ALA A 60 16.43 5.60 -8.88
CA ALA A 60 16.50 7.02 -9.23
C ALA A 60 16.42 7.94 -8.00
N GLN A 61 15.86 7.47 -6.89
CA GLN A 61 15.86 8.14 -5.59
C GLN A 61 17.01 7.71 -4.68
N GLY A 62 18.00 6.96 -5.20
CA GLY A 62 19.15 6.46 -4.44
C GLY A 62 18.78 5.39 -3.41
N LEU A 63 17.70 4.62 -3.64
CA LEU A 63 17.25 3.53 -2.77
C LEU A 63 17.45 2.17 -3.42
N ALA A 64 17.90 1.19 -2.64
CA ALA A 64 17.88 -0.23 -3.00
C ALA A 64 16.67 -0.87 -2.29
N LEU A 65 15.55 -0.93 -3.01
CA LEU A 65 14.29 -1.44 -2.44
C LEU A 65 14.34 -2.96 -2.27
N ALA A 66 13.94 -3.44 -1.08
CA ALA A 66 13.66 -4.83 -0.79
C ALA A 66 12.18 -4.99 -0.40
N TYR A 67 11.46 -5.90 -1.05
CA TYR A 67 10.10 -6.28 -0.66
C TYR A 67 10.16 -7.53 0.22
N LEU A 68 9.70 -7.43 1.47
CA LEU A 68 9.59 -8.55 2.40
C LEU A 68 8.16 -9.10 2.34
N PRO A 69 7.96 -10.34 1.86
CA PRO A 69 6.65 -10.96 1.81
C PRO A 69 6.05 -11.14 3.21
N GLY A 70 4.72 -11.01 3.32
CA GLY A 70 3.96 -11.24 4.54
C GLY A 70 2.70 -12.08 4.31
N ALA A 71 1.97 -12.29 5.38
CA ALA A 71 0.71 -13.02 5.42
C ALA A 71 -0.39 -12.20 6.12
N GLY A 72 -0.59 -10.95 5.71
CA GLY A 72 -1.55 -10.00 6.26
C GLY A 72 -0.90 -8.73 6.80
N GLY A 73 -1.71 -7.66 6.98
CA GLY A 73 -1.24 -6.37 7.47
C GLY A 73 -0.62 -6.43 8.87
N GLY A 74 -1.16 -7.27 9.74
CA GLY A 74 -0.58 -7.51 11.07
C GLY A 74 0.79 -8.20 11.01
N ASP A 75 1.07 -9.00 9.96
CA ASP A 75 2.39 -9.59 9.74
C ASP A 75 3.39 -8.53 9.26
N ALA A 76 2.96 -7.68 8.34
CA ALA A 76 3.76 -6.53 7.90
C ALA A 76 4.15 -5.63 9.08
N LEU A 77 3.22 -5.36 10.00
CA LEU A 77 3.51 -4.59 11.22
C LEU A 77 4.48 -5.32 12.16
N ARG A 78 4.40 -6.64 12.29
CA ARG A 78 5.39 -7.39 13.08
C ARG A 78 6.81 -7.25 12.50
N ASN A 79 6.95 -7.35 11.18
CA ASN A 79 8.25 -7.15 10.51
C ASN A 79 8.77 -5.71 10.69
N LEU A 80 7.90 -4.71 10.65
CA LEU A 80 8.24 -3.32 10.95
C LEU A 80 8.71 -3.17 12.41
N LEU A 81 7.94 -3.67 13.37
CA LEU A 81 8.23 -3.52 14.80
C LEU A 81 9.49 -4.27 15.24
N SER A 82 9.79 -5.41 14.60
CA SER A 82 11.05 -6.14 14.83
C SER A 82 12.27 -5.50 14.15
N GLY A 83 12.08 -4.44 13.35
CA GLY A 83 13.18 -3.75 12.65
C GLY A 83 13.65 -4.46 11.38
N GLN A 84 12.92 -5.46 10.88
CA GLN A 84 13.23 -6.13 9.61
C GLN A 84 12.82 -5.29 8.40
N ALA A 85 11.93 -4.30 8.57
CA ALA A 85 11.50 -3.38 7.53
C ALA A 85 11.49 -1.93 8.03
N ASP A 86 11.64 -1.01 7.09
CA ASP A 86 11.56 0.44 7.32
C ASP A 86 10.11 0.93 7.29
N VAL A 87 9.27 0.28 6.48
CA VAL A 87 7.86 0.62 6.23
C VAL A 87 7.03 -0.66 6.21
N ALA A 88 5.82 -0.62 6.77
CA ALA A 88 4.80 -1.66 6.61
C ALA A 88 3.70 -1.20 5.64
N PHE A 89 3.34 -2.06 4.70
CA PHE A 89 2.15 -1.99 3.89
C PHE A 89 1.05 -2.78 4.63
N THR A 90 0.11 -2.08 5.25
CA THR A 90 -0.84 -2.67 6.21
C THR A 90 -2.24 -2.06 6.10
N ASP A 91 -3.22 -2.74 6.67
CA ASP A 91 -4.61 -2.28 6.75
C ASP A 91 -4.90 -1.47 8.03
N PRO A 92 -5.94 -0.60 8.03
CA PRO A 92 -6.30 0.20 9.20
C PRO A 92 -6.66 -0.63 10.44
N GLY A 93 -7.33 -1.78 10.28
CA GLY A 93 -7.70 -2.63 11.42
C GLY A 93 -6.47 -3.18 12.14
N SER A 94 -5.47 -3.63 11.39
CA SER A 94 -4.18 -4.07 11.94
C SER A 94 -3.42 -2.92 12.60
N LEU A 95 -3.45 -1.72 12.01
CA LEU A 95 -2.88 -0.50 12.59
C LEU A 95 -3.56 -0.18 13.93
N PHE A 96 -4.90 -0.11 13.97
CA PHE A 96 -5.64 0.21 15.20
C PHE A 96 -5.36 -0.80 16.32
N ALA A 97 -5.29 -2.09 15.98
CA ALA A 97 -4.94 -3.14 16.95
C ALA A 97 -3.51 -2.99 17.52
N ALA A 98 -2.57 -2.51 16.70
CA ALA A 98 -1.21 -2.24 17.16
C ALA A 98 -1.14 -0.98 18.06
N LEU A 99 -1.82 0.10 17.66
CA LEU A 99 -1.92 1.32 18.46
C LEU A 99 -2.61 1.07 19.81
N ASP A 100 -3.64 0.23 19.83
CA ASP A 100 -4.35 -0.17 21.06
C ASP A 100 -3.41 -0.89 22.06
N LYS A 101 -2.44 -1.64 21.55
CA LYS A 101 -1.38 -2.28 22.35
C LYS A 101 -0.28 -1.31 22.82
N GLY A 102 -0.31 -0.06 22.39
CA GLY A 102 0.66 0.97 22.76
C GLY A 102 1.81 1.16 21.81
N GLU A 103 1.77 0.54 20.64
CA GLU A 103 2.80 0.75 19.63
C GLU A 103 2.77 2.20 19.13
N ARG A 104 3.94 2.78 18.91
CA ARG A 104 4.09 4.16 18.44
C ARG A 104 4.37 4.17 16.95
N LEU A 105 3.33 4.41 16.18
CA LEU A 105 3.31 4.30 14.72
C LEU A 105 2.85 5.60 14.07
N ARG A 106 3.29 5.84 12.82
CA ARG A 106 2.87 6.94 11.96
C ARG A 106 2.38 6.42 10.62
N VAL A 107 1.23 6.91 10.18
CA VAL A 107 0.74 6.73 8.81
C VAL A 107 1.37 7.81 7.95
N ILE A 108 2.04 7.42 6.87
CA ILE A 108 2.78 8.33 6.00
C ILE A 108 2.24 8.38 4.56
N TYR A 109 1.30 7.49 4.20
CA TYR A 109 0.71 7.43 2.86
C TYR A 109 -0.57 6.61 2.87
N ASP A 110 -1.61 7.08 2.18
CA ASP A 110 -2.83 6.31 1.91
C ASP A 110 -2.72 5.66 0.54
N ILE A 111 -2.60 4.33 0.52
CA ILE A 111 -2.35 3.56 -0.71
C ILE A 111 -3.66 3.36 -1.47
N TYR A 112 -4.69 2.89 -0.75
CA TYR A 112 -6.02 2.65 -1.30
C TYR A 112 -7.06 3.36 -0.43
N PRO A 113 -7.40 4.63 -0.76
CA PRO A 113 -8.36 5.42 0.00
C PRO A 113 -9.81 4.92 -0.08
N GLN A 114 -10.06 3.86 -0.86
CA GLN A 114 -11.36 3.20 -0.95
C GLN A 114 -11.33 1.87 -0.19
N ASN A 115 -12.47 1.49 0.42
CA ASN A 115 -12.59 0.18 1.05
C ASN A 115 -12.86 -0.89 -0.02
N VAL A 116 -11.94 -1.84 -0.14
CA VAL A 116 -11.98 -2.93 -1.14
C VAL A 116 -12.43 -4.27 -0.55
N PHE A 117 -12.65 -4.33 0.78
CA PHE A 117 -13.01 -5.55 1.46
C PHE A 117 -14.49 -5.92 1.26
N ASN A 118 -14.74 -7.20 1.16
CA ASN A 118 -16.08 -7.79 1.03
C ASN A 118 -16.16 -9.15 1.72
N VAL A 119 -17.40 -9.60 1.96
CA VAL A 119 -17.71 -11.00 2.30
C VAL A 119 -18.66 -11.52 1.23
N VAL A 120 -18.27 -12.62 0.59
CA VAL A 120 -18.95 -13.17 -0.58
C VAL A 120 -19.44 -14.56 -0.26
N SER A 121 -20.68 -14.86 -0.62
CA SER A 121 -21.30 -16.18 -0.54
C SER A 121 -21.91 -16.56 -1.88
N LEU A 122 -22.09 -17.85 -2.12
CA LEU A 122 -22.88 -18.28 -3.27
C LEU A 122 -24.35 -17.92 -3.04
N ARG A 123 -25.03 -17.36 -4.06
CA ARG A 123 -26.46 -16.94 -3.95
C ARG A 123 -27.36 -18.04 -3.41
N LYS A 124 -27.11 -19.30 -3.81
CA LYS A 124 -27.86 -20.47 -3.34
C LYS A 124 -27.74 -20.73 -1.83
N SER A 125 -26.73 -20.17 -1.15
CA SER A 125 -26.55 -20.35 0.30
C SER A 125 -27.51 -19.51 1.12
N GLY A 126 -28.11 -18.45 0.55
CA GLY A 126 -29.01 -17.53 1.22
C GLY A 126 -28.35 -16.58 2.21
N ILE A 127 -27.01 -16.52 2.27
CA ILE A 127 -26.25 -15.62 3.14
C ILE A 127 -26.17 -14.24 2.45
N ARG A 128 -26.94 -13.24 2.90
CA ARG A 128 -27.08 -11.93 2.25
C ARG A 128 -26.76 -10.75 3.14
N LYS A 129 -26.76 -10.94 4.44
CA LYS A 129 -26.51 -9.90 5.45
C LYS A 129 -25.61 -10.44 6.55
N PRO A 130 -24.94 -9.57 7.34
CA PRO A 130 -24.00 -10.02 8.37
C PRO A 130 -24.59 -10.98 9.40
N ALA A 131 -25.87 -10.83 9.77
CA ALA A 131 -26.53 -11.74 10.71
C ALA A 131 -26.64 -13.18 10.20
N ASP A 132 -26.64 -13.40 8.86
CA ASP A 132 -26.75 -14.74 8.26
C ASP A 132 -25.43 -15.52 8.39
N LEU A 133 -24.34 -14.87 8.83
CA LEU A 133 -23.03 -15.49 9.05
C LEU A 133 -23.00 -16.38 10.30
N LYS A 134 -23.97 -16.26 11.23
CA LYS A 134 -24.00 -17.05 12.45
C LYS A 134 -23.94 -18.56 12.16
N GLY A 135 -23.00 -19.25 12.83
CA GLY A 135 -22.77 -20.69 12.67
C GLY A 135 -22.10 -21.12 11.35
N LYS A 136 -21.66 -20.16 10.52
CA LYS A 136 -21.07 -20.44 9.20
C LYS A 136 -19.56 -20.59 9.26
N LYS A 137 -19.00 -21.31 8.28
CA LYS A 137 -17.56 -21.39 8.02
C LYS A 137 -17.17 -20.29 7.08
N ILE A 138 -16.29 -19.38 7.51
CA ILE A 138 -15.90 -18.20 6.74
C ILE A 138 -14.41 -18.25 6.41
N GLY A 139 -14.10 -18.24 5.11
CA GLY A 139 -12.74 -18.15 4.63
C GLY A 139 -12.16 -16.76 4.85
N VAL A 140 -10.91 -16.67 5.32
CA VAL A 140 -10.12 -15.43 5.40
C VAL A 140 -8.73 -15.68 4.84
N TYR A 141 -8.06 -14.63 4.35
CA TYR A 141 -6.70 -14.77 3.84
C TYR A 141 -5.73 -15.32 4.91
N SER A 142 -5.72 -14.70 6.09
CA SER A 142 -4.97 -15.16 7.26
C SER A 142 -5.57 -14.58 8.55
N LEU A 143 -5.10 -15.08 9.71
CA LEU A 143 -5.54 -14.56 11.01
C LEU A 143 -4.99 -13.16 11.33
N SER A 144 -4.02 -12.66 10.55
CA SER A 144 -3.44 -11.32 10.67
C SER A 144 -3.78 -10.40 9.49
N SER A 145 -4.81 -10.74 8.69
CA SER A 145 -5.17 -10.02 7.46
C SER A 145 -6.29 -9.00 7.65
N GLY A 146 -6.29 -7.98 6.77
CA GLY A 146 -7.40 -7.02 6.66
C GLY A 146 -8.74 -7.69 6.33
N THR A 147 -8.75 -8.83 5.60
CA THR A 147 -9.98 -9.58 5.34
C THR A 147 -10.62 -10.12 6.63
N ARG A 148 -9.80 -10.58 7.60
CA ARG A 148 -10.31 -10.98 8.91
C ARG A 148 -10.80 -9.76 9.71
N GLN A 149 -10.04 -8.67 9.71
CA GLN A 149 -10.46 -7.42 10.38
C GLN A 149 -11.80 -6.91 9.82
N ALA A 150 -11.97 -6.93 8.51
CA ALA A 150 -13.21 -6.55 7.85
C ALA A 150 -14.39 -7.50 8.21
N LEU A 151 -14.14 -8.82 8.29
CA LEU A 151 -15.14 -9.78 8.77
C LEU A 151 -15.57 -9.46 10.20
N GLN A 152 -14.63 -9.16 11.10
CA GLN A 152 -14.94 -8.80 12.50
C GLN A 152 -15.86 -7.58 12.58
N VAL A 153 -15.63 -6.55 11.76
CA VAL A 153 -16.52 -5.38 11.68
C VAL A 153 -17.95 -5.81 11.31
N LEU A 154 -18.13 -6.63 10.27
CA LEU A 154 -19.46 -7.09 9.86
C LEU A 154 -20.15 -7.95 10.95
N LEU A 155 -19.40 -8.83 11.60
CA LEU A 155 -19.94 -9.65 12.69
C LEU A 155 -20.42 -8.77 13.86
N HIS A 156 -19.60 -7.84 14.33
CA HIS A 156 -19.96 -6.98 15.45
C HIS A 156 -21.14 -6.05 15.14
N LEU A 157 -21.24 -5.56 13.91
CA LEU A 157 -22.42 -4.79 13.45
C LEU A 157 -23.72 -5.61 13.50
N ALA A 158 -23.64 -6.94 13.42
CA ALA A 158 -24.78 -7.84 13.57
C ALA A 158 -24.97 -8.34 15.01
N GLY A 159 -24.19 -7.84 15.97
CA GLY A 159 -24.21 -8.34 17.35
C GLY A 159 -23.56 -9.73 17.51
N LEU A 160 -22.74 -10.13 16.56
CA LEU A 160 -22.00 -11.39 16.55
C LEU A 160 -20.51 -11.13 16.86
N THR A 161 -19.80 -12.21 17.20
CA THR A 161 -18.36 -12.23 17.39
C THR A 161 -17.73 -13.35 16.57
N GLU A 162 -16.42 -13.47 16.57
CA GLU A 162 -15.74 -14.61 15.91
C GLU A 162 -16.12 -15.97 16.53
N SER A 163 -16.54 -16.01 17.79
CA SER A 163 -17.02 -17.26 18.42
C SER A 163 -18.34 -17.76 17.84
N ASP A 164 -19.10 -16.91 17.13
CA ASP A 164 -20.35 -17.29 16.45
C ASP A 164 -20.13 -17.86 15.06
N VAL A 165 -18.89 -17.93 14.57
CA VAL A 165 -18.52 -18.46 13.25
C VAL A 165 -17.31 -19.38 13.33
N THR A 166 -17.03 -20.13 12.29
CA THR A 166 -15.77 -20.87 12.14
C THR A 166 -14.89 -20.16 11.12
N VAL A 167 -13.80 -19.55 11.57
CA VAL A 167 -12.83 -18.89 10.67
C VAL A 167 -11.89 -19.94 10.08
N VAL A 168 -11.76 -19.95 8.74
CA VAL A 168 -10.89 -20.86 7.99
C VAL A 168 -9.85 -20.06 7.21
N VAL A 169 -8.55 -20.32 7.44
CA VAL A 169 -7.47 -19.66 6.68
C VAL A 169 -7.39 -20.27 5.28
N THR A 170 -7.57 -19.45 4.25
CA THR A 170 -7.59 -19.87 2.84
C THR A 170 -6.36 -19.41 2.05
N GLY A 171 -5.60 -18.43 2.56
CA GLY A 171 -4.46 -17.84 1.87
C GLY A 171 -4.85 -17.30 0.48
N LEU A 172 -3.94 -17.42 -0.47
CA LEU A 172 -4.17 -17.01 -1.85
C LEU A 172 -5.18 -17.89 -2.62
N LEU A 173 -5.67 -19.00 -2.03
CA LEU A 173 -6.72 -19.81 -2.63
C LEU A 173 -8.07 -19.09 -2.66
N ASN A 174 -8.27 -18.13 -1.76
CA ASN A 174 -9.44 -17.24 -1.69
C ASN A 174 -10.77 -17.97 -1.87
N PHE A 175 -11.29 -18.04 -3.11
CA PHE A 175 -12.60 -18.57 -3.46
C PHE A 175 -12.61 -20.07 -3.80
N ALA A 176 -11.46 -20.74 -3.95
CA ALA A 176 -11.44 -22.18 -4.23
C ALA A 176 -12.13 -23.00 -3.12
N PRO A 177 -11.93 -22.73 -1.81
CA PRO A 177 -12.67 -23.39 -0.74
C PRO A 177 -14.19 -23.14 -0.79
N LEU A 178 -14.64 -21.95 -1.20
CA LEU A 178 -16.06 -21.65 -1.39
C LEU A 178 -16.66 -22.46 -2.55
N LEU A 179 -15.96 -22.56 -3.67
CA LEU A 179 -16.39 -23.39 -4.81
C LEU A 179 -16.48 -24.86 -4.46
N GLN A 180 -15.60 -25.34 -3.60
CA GLN A 180 -15.55 -26.73 -3.13
C GLN A 180 -16.52 -27.03 -1.98
N GLY A 181 -17.24 -26.02 -1.46
CA GLY A 181 -18.16 -26.17 -0.33
C GLY A 181 -17.45 -26.39 1.02
N LEU A 182 -16.17 -26.09 1.13
CA LEU A 182 -15.38 -26.21 2.37
C LEU A 182 -15.63 -25.03 3.31
N VAL A 183 -16.05 -23.88 2.78
CA VAL A 183 -16.53 -22.72 3.50
C VAL A 183 -17.88 -22.27 2.94
N ASP A 184 -18.69 -21.58 3.76
CA ASP A 184 -20.02 -21.07 3.39
C ASP A 184 -19.95 -19.68 2.77
N ALA A 185 -18.94 -18.89 3.16
CA ALA A 185 -18.63 -17.57 2.62
C ALA A 185 -17.12 -17.31 2.68
N THR A 186 -16.64 -16.29 1.98
CA THR A 186 -15.24 -15.89 1.96
C THR A 186 -15.13 -14.39 2.15
N ALA A 187 -14.39 -13.97 3.17
CA ALA A 187 -13.95 -12.58 3.33
C ALA A 187 -12.73 -12.34 2.43
N ALA A 188 -12.86 -11.42 1.49
CA ALA A 188 -11.89 -11.19 0.43
C ALA A 188 -11.81 -9.70 0.07
N THR A 189 -11.20 -9.43 -1.07
CA THR A 189 -11.13 -8.12 -1.71
C THR A 189 -11.83 -8.15 -3.07
N ASP A 190 -12.02 -7.01 -3.68
CA ASP A 190 -12.55 -6.87 -5.04
C ASP A 190 -11.70 -7.63 -6.08
N THR A 191 -10.36 -7.59 -5.97
CA THR A 191 -9.43 -8.37 -6.81
C THR A 191 -9.59 -9.88 -6.57
N GLY A 192 -9.72 -10.30 -5.32
CA GLY A 192 -10.03 -11.68 -4.99
C GLY A 192 -11.33 -12.14 -5.64
N LEU A 193 -12.38 -11.31 -5.60
CA LEU A 193 -13.66 -11.58 -6.25
C LEU A 193 -13.52 -11.67 -7.77
N ALA A 194 -12.75 -10.80 -8.41
CA ALA A 194 -12.44 -10.88 -9.84
C ALA A 194 -11.77 -12.22 -10.21
N ILE A 195 -10.77 -12.65 -9.44
CA ILE A 195 -10.12 -13.94 -9.59
C ILE A 195 -11.15 -15.10 -9.44
N GLY A 196 -12.01 -15.03 -8.43
CA GLY A 196 -13.05 -16.01 -8.18
C GLY A 196 -14.01 -16.15 -9.38
N ARG A 197 -14.48 -15.01 -9.91
CA ARG A 197 -15.35 -14.96 -11.11
C ARG A 197 -14.67 -15.58 -12.33
N ARG A 198 -13.40 -15.27 -12.56
CA ARG A 198 -12.60 -15.86 -13.64
C ARG A 198 -12.46 -17.37 -13.51
N ARG A 199 -12.51 -17.91 -12.29
CA ARG A 199 -12.45 -19.33 -11.97
C ARG A 199 -13.82 -20.01 -11.89
N GLY A 200 -14.90 -19.34 -12.32
CA GLY A 200 -16.24 -19.91 -12.40
C GLY A 200 -17.05 -19.82 -11.11
N LEU A 201 -16.86 -18.77 -10.31
CA LEU A 201 -17.58 -18.59 -9.03
C LEU A 201 -19.11 -18.56 -9.13
N GLY A 202 -19.68 -18.31 -10.32
CA GLY A 202 -21.13 -18.28 -10.53
C GLY A 202 -21.80 -17.07 -9.87
N GLU A 203 -23.11 -17.21 -9.59
CA GLU A 203 -23.89 -16.13 -8.94
C GLU A 203 -23.58 -16.04 -7.44
N VAL A 204 -23.29 -14.82 -6.99
CA VAL A 204 -22.92 -14.53 -5.62
C VAL A 204 -23.75 -13.38 -5.03
N ASP A 205 -23.89 -13.40 -3.70
CA ASP A 205 -24.25 -12.25 -2.89
C ASP A 205 -22.96 -11.67 -2.29
N VAL A 206 -22.81 -10.33 -2.36
CA VAL A 206 -21.60 -9.61 -1.93
C VAL A 206 -21.99 -8.61 -0.85
N MET A 207 -21.40 -8.75 0.31
CA MET A 207 -21.48 -7.76 1.39
C MET A 207 -20.22 -6.88 1.33
N GLU A 208 -20.33 -5.71 0.74
CA GLU A 208 -19.24 -4.74 0.67
C GLU A 208 -19.06 -4.05 2.02
N VAL A 209 -17.90 -4.20 2.65
CA VAL A 209 -17.62 -3.60 3.96
C VAL A 209 -17.66 -2.08 3.91
N GLY A 210 -17.28 -1.49 2.78
CA GLY A 210 -17.34 -0.04 2.55
C GLY A 210 -18.72 0.59 2.69
N GLN A 211 -19.82 -0.18 2.55
CA GLN A 211 -21.18 0.30 2.81
C GLN A 211 -21.47 0.48 4.30
N PHE A 212 -20.72 -0.20 5.17
CA PHE A 212 -20.88 -0.15 6.62
C PHE A 212 -19.78 0.69 7.28
N LEU A 213 -18.57 0.65 6.72
CA LEU A 213 -17.41 1.37 7.23
C LEU A 213 -16.58 1.92 6.05
N SER A 214 -16.78 3.20 5.75
CA SER A 214 -15.99 3.89 4.72
C SER A 214 -14.64 4.30 5.32
N VAL A 215 -13.61 3.53 5.01
CA VAL A 215 -12.22 3.77 5.42
C VAL A 215 -11.29 3.23 4.34
N SER A 216 -10.07 3.78 4.27
CA SER A 216 -8.98 3.26 3.41
C SER A 216 -8.77 1.77 3.65
N SER A 217 -8.36 1.04 2.62
CA SER A 217 -8.03 -0.38 2.76
C SER A 217 -6.60 -0.59 3.22
N ASP A 218 -5.67 0.22 2.70
CA ASP A 218 -4.24 0.00 2.90
C ASP A 218 -3.45 1.30 3.02
N LEU A 219 -2.46 1.26 3.91
CA LEU A 219 -1.66 2.39 4.34
C LEU A 219 -0.17 2.02 4.36
N PHE A 220 0.71 2.99 4.13
CA PHE A 220 2.09 2.88 4.60
C PHE A 220 2.23 3.40 6.02
N VAL A 221 2.82 2.56 6.86
CA VAL A 221 3.02 2.83 8.29
C VAL A 221 4.49 2.66 8.64
N VAL A 222 5.00 3.57 9.47
CA VAL A 222 6.37 3.53 10.01
C VAL A 222 6.36 3.63 11.52
N ARG A 223 7.46 3.25 12.16
CA ARG A 223 7.66 3.51 13.59
C ARG A 223 7.89 5.00 13.82
N GLU A 224 7.46 5.50 14.99
CA GLU A 224 7.69 6.90 15.39
C GLU A 224 9.17 7.30 15.33
N ASP A 225 10.07 6.44 15.78
CA ASP A 225 11.51 6.73 15.78
C ASP A 225 12.10 6.79 14.37
N THR A 226 11.62 5.95 13.44
CA THR A 226 11.98 6.00 12.02
C THR A 226 11.47 7.30 11.38
N TYR A 227 10.20 7.66 11.66
CA TYR A 227 9.64 8.93 11.20
C TYR A 227 10.48 10.12 11.64
N GLN A 228 10.92 10.17 12.91
CA GLN A 228 11.69 11.29 13.43
C GLN A 228 13.10 11.35 12.82
N ARG A 229 13.77 10.22 12.67
CA ARG A 229 15.21 10.18 12.31
C ARG A 229 15.46 10.08 10.81
N ARG A 230 14.52 9.59 9.98
CA ARG A 230 14.76 9.27 8.57
C ARG A 230 13.76 9.95 7.60
N LYS A 231 13.30 11.16 7.92
CA LYS A 231 12.32 11.89 7.09
C LYS A 231 12.75 12.05 5.63
N ASP A 232 14.02 12.30 5.37
CA ASP A 232 14.53 12.43 4.00
C ASP A 232 14.40 11.13 3.21
N VAL A 233 14.82 10.02 3.79
CA VAL A 233 14.73 8.69 3.19
C VAL A 233 13.27 8.32 2.91
N LEU A 234 12.37 8.59 3.88
CA LEU A 234 10.94 8.36 3.73
C LEU A 234 10.34 9.22 2.60
N ARG A 235 10.74 10.50 2.47
CA ARG A 235 10.30 11.35 1.34
C ARG A 235 10.77 10.81 -0.01
N ARG A 236 12.01 10.33 -0.09
CA ARG A 236 12.55 9.69 -1.32
C ARG A 236 11.77 8.42 -1.66
N PHE A 237 11.48 7.57 -0.69
CA PHE A 237 10.65 6.38 -0.86
C PHE A 237 9.22 6.73 -1.33
N LEU A 238 8.54 7.67 -0.67
CA LEU A 238 7.18 8.07 -1.04
C LEU A 238 7.11 8.68 -2.44
N ARG A 239 8.14 9.43 -2.84
CA ARG A 239 8.25 9.96 -4.21
C ARG A 239 8.36 8.83 -5.22
N ALA A 240 9.28 7.87 -5.00
CA ALA A 240 9.46 6.71 -5.85
C ALA A 240 8.18 5.87 -5.97
N TYR A 241 7.52 5.59 -4.85
CA TYR A 241 6.27 4.84 -4.83
C TYR A 241 5.14 5.56 -5.57
N ARG A 242 4.97 6.88 -5.32
CA ARG A 242 3.98 7.69 -6.04
C ARG A 242 4.21 7.63 -7.55
N ASP A 243 5.46 7.78 -7.99
CA ASP A 243 5.81 7.78 -9.41
C ASP A 243 5.57 6.39 -10.03
N ALA A 244 5.86 5.31 -9.30
CA ALA A 244 5.54 3.95 -9.71
C ALA A 244 4.02 3.68 -9.78
N ALA A 245 3.25 4.18 -8.81
CA ALA A 245 1.80 4.06 -8.80
C ALA A 245 1.16 4.89 -9.92
N ALA A 246 1.64 6.12 -10.16
CA ALA A 246 1.20 6.97 -11.26
C ALA A 246 1.50 6.33 -12.63
N TRP A 247 2.67 5.70 -12.79
CA TRP A 247 3.00 4.92 -13.98
C TRP A 247 2.03 3.73 -14.15
N MET A 248 1.74 2.95 -13.10
CA MET A 248 0.80 1.83 -13.18
C MET A 248 -0.61 2.29 -13.58
N ILE A 249 -1.02 3.48 -13.16
CA ILE A 249 -2.30 4.10 -13.56
C ILE A 249 -2.27 4.51 -15.05
N ALA A 250 -1.19 5.12 -15.51
CA ALA A 250 -1.05 5.61 -16.87
C ALA A 250 -0.84 4.47 -17.89
N GLU A 251 -0.08 3.44 -17.50
CA GLU A 251 0.35 2.34 -18.38
C GLU A 251 -0.08 0.96 -17.84
N PRO A 252 -1.39 0.72 -17.61
CA PRO A 252 -1.86 -0.50 -16.97
C PRO A 252 -1.57 -1.76 -17.78
N ALA A 253 -1.49 -1.65 -19.11
CA ALA A 253 -1.16 -2.78 -19.98
C ALA A 253 0.32 -3.17 -19.87
N GLU A 254 1.24 -2.20 -19.80
CA GLU A 254 2.65 -2.46 -19.54
C GLU A 254 2.85 -3.10 -18.16
N ALA A 255 2.19 -2.56 -17.13
CA ALA A 255 2.23 -3.13 -15.79
C ALA A 255 1.74 -4.58 -15.74
N ALA A 256 0.68 -4.91 -16.49
CA ALA A 256 0.17 -6.27 -16.61
C ALA A 256 1.17 -7.24 -17.27
N GLN A 257 1.91 -6.77 -18.27
CA GLN A 257 2.97 -7.55 -18.91
C GLN A 257 4.17 -7.77 -17.97
N LEU A 258 4.57 -6.73 -17.20
CA LEU A 258 5.66 -6.87 -16.23
C LEU A 258 5.27 -7.80 -15.06
N ALA A 259 4.00 -7.85 -14.68
CA ALA A 259 3.51 -8.76 -13.66
C ALA A 259 3.79 -10.23 -14.00
N VAL A 260 3.81 -10.61 -15.30
CA VAL A 260 4.18 -11.97 -15.74
C VAL A 260 5.57 -12.39 -15.23
N LYS A 261 6.50 -11.43 -15.12
CA LYS A 261 7.87 -11.71 -14.66
C LYS A 261 8.04 -11.50 -13.16
N ARG A 262 7.25 -10.61 -12.55
CA ARG A 262 7.51 -10.09 -11.21
C ARG A 262 6.56 -10.63 -10.15
N ALA A 263 5.35 -11.05 -10.54
CA ALA A 263 4.32 -11.52 -9.63
C ALA A 263 4.15 -13.03 -9.69
N ILE A 264 3.96 -13.67 -8.54
CA ILE A 264 3.78 -15.14 -8.48
C ILE A 264 2.43 -15.60 -9.03
N ASP A 265 1.44 -14.69 -9.09
CA ASP A 265 0.11 -14.90 -9.66
C ASP A 265 -0.01 -14.35 -11.10
N GLY A 266 1.06 -13.81 -11.65
CA GLY A 266 1.09 -13.02 -12.88
C GLY A 266 1.00 -13.80 -14.19
N SER A 267 0.72 -15.09 -14.19
CA SER A 267 0.78 -15.94 -15.40
C SER A 267 -0.25 -15.61 -16.48
N ASP A 268 -1.36 -14.92 -16.16
CA ASP A 268 -2.41 -14.50 -17.10
C ASP A 268 -2.40 -12.97 -17.29
N PRO A 269 -1.82 -12.43 -18.39
CA PRO A 269 -1.76 -10.98 -18.64
C PRO A 269 -3.13 -10.30 -18.69
N ALA A 270 -4.19 -11.00 -19.14
CA ALA A 270 -5.53 -10.44 -19.20
C ALA A 270 -6.13 -10.28 -17.79
N LEU A 271 -5.92 -11.26 -16.93
CA LEU A 271 -6.29 -11.17 -15.52
C LEU A 271 -5.45 -10.10 -14.81
N ASN A 272 -4.14 -10.06 -15.04
CA ASN A 272 -3.27 -9.02 -14.47
C ASN A 272 -3.78 -7.62 -14.79
N LEU A 273 -4.19 -7.37 -16.04
CA LEU A 273 -4.75 -6.09 -16.46
C LEU A 273 -6.05 -5.75 -15.72
N GLU A 274 -6.91 -6.74 -15.49
CA GLU A 274 -8.14 -6.56 -14.70
C GLU A 274 -7.82 -6.18 -13.26
N LEU A 275 -6.91 -6.92 -12.60
CA LEU A 275 -6.50 -6.67 -11.21
C LEU A 275 -5.83 -5.30 -11.04
N ILE A 276 -4.94 -4.94 -11.98
CA ILE A 276 -4.27 -3.63 -11.99
C ILE A 276 -5.28 -2.49 -12.13
N LYS A 277 -6.28 -2.63 -13.02
CA LYS A 277 -7.33 -1.61 -13.17
C LYS A 277 -8.16 -1.44 -11.89
N LEU A 278 -8.46 -2.52 -11.18
CA LEU A 278 -9.13 -2.46 -9.87
C LEU A 278 -8.27 -1.71 -8.84
N ARG A 279 -6.99 -2.05 -8.73
CA ARG A 279 -6.06 -1.36 -7.81
C ARG A 279 -5.87 0.11 -8.17
N ASN A 280 -5.75 0.43 -9.46
CA ASN A 280 -5.69 1.81 -9.95
C ASN A 280 -6.94 2.61 -9.54
N ALA A 281 -8.13 2.01 -9.70
CA ALA A 281 -9.38 2.64 -9.27
C ALA A 281 -9.41 2.86 -7.75
N SER A 282 -8.92 1.88 -6.96
CA SER A 282 -8.86 1.97 -5.50
C SER A 282 -7.88 3.03 -4.99
N SER A 283 -6.83 3.34 -5.77
CA SER A 283 -5.82 4.37 -5.44
C SER A 283 -6.33 5.81 -5.65
N VAL A 284 -7.47 5.99 -6.30
CA VAL A 284 -7.99 7.31 -6.68
C VAL A 284 -9.27 7.64 -5.92
N SER A 285 -9.30 8.80 -5.28
CA SER A 285 -10.46 9.39 -4.59
C SER A 285 -10.62 10.87 -4.96
N ALA A 286 -11.67 11.53 -4.46
CA ALA A 286 -11.79 12.98 -4.59
C ALA A 286 -10.58 13.69 -3.96
N LEU A 287 -10.13 13.23 -2.79
CA LEU A 287 -9.00 13.79 -2.07
C LEU A 287 -7.68 13.62 -2.85
N THR A 288 -7.43 12.41 -3.41
CA THR A 288 -6.18 12.17 -4.16
C THR A 288 -6.16 12.90 -5.51
N ARG A 289 -7.32 13.15 -6.13
CA ARG A 289 -7.41 14.03 -7.33
C ARG A 289 -7.08 15.48 -6.99
N ASP A 290 -7.46 15.95 -5.80
CA ASP A 290 -7.19 17.32 -5.34
C ASP A 290 -5.75 17.48 -4.84
N LYS A 291 -5.27 16.58 -3.97
CA LYS A 291 -3.99 16.70 -3.23
C LYS A 291 -2.87 15.79 -3.72
N GLY A 292 -3.12 14.91 -4.69
CA GLY A 292 -2.16 13.94 -5.21
C GLY A 292 -2.30 12.55 -4.56
N LEU A 293 -1.74 11.53 -5.22
CA LEU A 293 -1.71 10.15 -4.71
C LEU A 293 -1.04 10.10 -3.33
N GLY A 294 -1.64 9.31 -2.43
CA GLY A 294 -1.16 9.16 -1.06
C GLY A 294 -1.75 10.14 -0.06
N ALA A 295 -2.58 11.09 -0.52
CA ALA A 295 -3.24 12.04 0.37
C ALA A 295 -4.12 11.31 1.40
N MET A 296 -3.94 11.66 2.67
CA MET A 296 -4.55 11.00 3.81
C MET A 296 -5.71 11.81 4.38
N ASP A 297 -6.81 11.13 4.71
CA ASP A 297 -7.96 11.70 5.43
C ASP A 297 -7.92 11.26 6.90
N ALA A 298 -7.28 12.07 7.73
CA ALA A 298 -7.20 11.81 9.17
C ALA A 298 -8.57 11.77 9.84
N ALA A 299 -9.54 12.54 9.35
CA ALA A 299 -10.91 12.55 9.91
C ALA A 299 -11.65 11.25 9.58
N SER A 300 -11.46 10.71 8.37
CA SER A 300 -12.01 9.41 7.99
C SER A 300 -11.39 8.27 8.80
N LEU A 301 -10.06 8.28 8.97
CA LEU A 301 -9.36 7.31 9.82
C LEU A 301 -9.80 7.41 11.29
N GLN A 302 -10.05 8.64 11.82
CA GLN A 302 -10.57 8.84 13.17
C GLN A 302 -11.96 8.21 13.34
N LYS A 303 -12.87 8.46 12.40
CA LYS A 303 -14.21 7.84 12.42
C LYS A 303 -14.13 6.32 12.44
N ALA A 304 -13.23 5.74 11.63
CA ALA A 304 -13.04 4.29 11.62
C ALA A 304 -12.48 3.76 12.95
N ALA A 305 -11.49 4.44 13.54
CA ALA A 305 -10.96 4.08 14.86
C ALA A 305 -12.04 4.15 15.96
N ASP A 306 -12.91 5.17 15.90
CA ASP A 306 -14.04 5.31 16.83
C ASP A 306 -15.05 4.18 16.67
N VAL A 307 -15.36 3.76 15.43
CA VAL A 307 -16.21 2.59 15.16
C VAL A 307 -15.56 1.32 15.71
N TYR A 308 -14.27 1.09 15.50
CA TYR A 308 -13.57 -0.08 16.07
C TYR A 308 -13.67 -0.09 17.58
N ARG A 309 -13.58 1.06 18.25
CA ARG A 309 -13.74 1.19 19.69
C ARG A 309 -15.18 0.92 20.12
N GLN A 310 -16.18 1.47 19.42
CA GLN A 310 -17.60 1.22 19.71
C GLN A 310 -17.97 -0.26 19.56
N LEU A 311 -17.37 -0.95 18.60
CA LEU A 311 -17.54 -2.39 18.38
C LEU A 311 -16.73 -3.25 19.38
N GLY A 312 -15.91 -2.64 20.26
CA GLY A 312 -15.07 -3.37 21.20
C GLY A 312 -13.85 -4.06 20.58
N LEU A 313 -13.51 -3.74 19.33
CA LEU A 313 -12.35 -4.28 18.61
C LEU A 313 -11.04 -3.63 19.06
N VAL A 314 -11.10 -2.41 19.59
CA VAL A 314 -10.03 -1.72 20.33
C VAL A 314 -10.58 -1.17 21.64
N GLN A 315 -9.73 -1.07 22.67
CA GLN A 315 -10.15 -0.68 24.02
C GLN A 315 -9.86 0.79 24.31
N ARG A 316 -8.72 1.30 23.82
CA ARG A 316 -8.27 2.66 24.08
C ARG A 316 -8.80 3.65 23.05
N PRO A 317 -9.07 4.91 23.44
CA PRO A 317 -9.28 5.96 22.47
C PRO A 317 -7.98 6.19 21.67
N LEU A 318 -8.10 6.22 20.35
CA LEU A 318 -6.99 6.48 19.42
C LEU A 318 -7.15 7.90 18.85
N ASP A 319 -6.08 8.67 18.82
CA ASP A 319 -6.05 10.01 18.21
C ASP A 319 -5.31 9.98 16.88
N MET A 320 -6.05 9.94 15.78
CA MET A 320 -5.48 9.87 14.43
C MET A 320 -4.76 11.17 14.02
N SER A 321 -5.03 12.30 14.68
CA SER A 321 -4.27 13.53 14.43
C SER A 321 -2.80 13.40 14.83
N GLN A 322 -2.51 12.56 15.84
CA GLN A 322 -1.15 12.24 16.28
C GLN A 322 -0.51 11.11 15.48
N VAL A 323 -1.31 10.34 14.73
CA VAL A 323 -0.84 9.18 13.96
C VAL A 323 -0.56 9.54 12.51
N VAL A 324 -1.38 10.39 11.88
CA VAL A 324 -1.22 10.78 10.48
C VAL A 324 -0.11 11.83 10.32
N ALA A 325 0.87 11.55 9.46
CA ALA A 325 2.04 12.39 9.19
C ALA A 325 2.05 12.83 7.71
N ALA A 326 1.25 13.85 7.37
CA ALA A 326 1.11 14.34 6.01
C ALA A 326 2.31 15.19 5.51
N ASP A 327 3.23 15.60 6.38
CA ASP A 327 4.40 16.44 6.06
C ASP A 327 5.46 15.74 5.20
N LEU A 328 5.36 14.44 5.04
CA LEU A 328 6.26 13.63 4.20
C LEU A 328 5.78 13.48 2.76
N LEU A 329 4.51 13.78 2.48
CA LEU A 329 3.94 13.57 1.15
C LEU A 329 4.69 14.41 0.11
N PRO A 330 5.03 13.81 -1.06
CA PRO A 330 5.61 14.58 -2.15
C PRO A 330 4.61 15.65 -2.58
N GLY A 331 5.08 16.88 -2.79
CA GLY A 331 4.28 17.91 -3.45
C GLY A 331 3.79 17.46 -4.83
N ARG A 332 2.75 18.13 -5.37
CA ARG A 332 2.26 17.89 -6.74
C ARG A 332 3.35 18.02 -7.78
#